data_955a8ed9f9632ac67afdcd7f26db9859
#
_entry.id   955a8ed9f9632ac67afdcd7f26db9859
#
_cell.length_a   1.000
_cell.length_b   1.000
_cell.length_c   1.000
_cell.angle_alpha   90.00
_cell.angle_beta   90.00
_cell.angle_gamma   90.00
#
_symmetry.space_group_name_H-M   'P 1'
#
loop_
_entity.id
_entity.type
_entity.pdbx_description
1 polymer ?
#
loop_
_entity_poly.entity_id
_entity_poly.type
_entity_poly.pdbx_seq_one_letter_code
_entity_poly.pdbx_strand_id
1 'polypeptide(L)'
;MSPQPTVLVLGGVGFIGRNFVAYLVENDLASEIRVIDKVLPQTAYLNKRFAAAFEKVEFMQGNLSNPASVERCFTRADGSSFDYVINFAAETKFSQPKEIYEDRIYNLSIACAKEAVKRNAKVFVQLSTGDIYESTGSASKEDSKTKPWNTMAEYKLKVDKELQNMAGLNLIIMRPAVVYGVGATAGLTPRLICGRVYKKLGESMKFLWTGDLRINTVHVHDVSRAIWHASNWYVSNDSQTEPVIFNLADQNDTDQGSLNTHISNIFGIETGFQGTIISNFARLNMKAATEDINETHLEPWSDLLKEANIKTSPLTPYLDQELCSNNAVSLNGTKICTSTGFTYEHPKLTEQSLRDIIDDFKELGIWPRQD
;
A
#
# COMPACT_ATOMS: atom_id res chain seq x y z
N MET A 1 -14.75 -27.04 -16.09
CA MET A 1 -14.12 -25.85 -15.49
C MET A 1 -12.69 -26.22 -15.16
N SER A 2 -11.72 -25.41 -15.52
CA SER A 2 -10.34 -25.61 -15.06
C SER A 2 -10.31 -25.57 -13.53
N PRO A 3 -9.47 -26.38 -12.86
CA PRO A 3 -9.36 -26.33 -11.41
C PRO A 3 -8.93 -24.92 -10.96
N GLN A 4 -9.51 -24.45 -9.84
CA GLN A 4 -9.12 -23.19 -9.24
C GLN A 4 -7.63 -23.21 -8.85
N PRO A 5 -6.88 -22.12 -9.02
CA PRO A 5 -5.46 -22.10 -8.72
C PRO A 5 -5.20 -22.16 -7.19
N THR A 6 -4.01 -22.61 -6.84
CA THR A 6 -3.45 -22.49 -5.50
C THR A 6 -2.66 -21.19 -5.39
N VAL A 7 -2.81 -20.44 -4.28
CA VAL A 7 -2.24 -19.10 -4.13
C VAL A 7 -1.37 -19.00 -2.88
N LEU A 8 -0.14 -18.53 -3.05
CA LEU A 8 0.77 -18.17 -1.96
C LEU A 8 0.82 -16.64 -1.84
N VAL A 9 0.41 -16.12 -0.69
CA VAL A 9 0.39 -14.68 -0.38
C VAL A 9 1.49 -14.34 0.61
N LEU A 10 2.50 -13.62 0.17
CA LEU A 10 3.64 -13.19 0.97
C LEU A 10 3.38 -11.76 1.52
N GLY A 11 3.49 -11.55 2.83
CA GLY A 11 3.11 -10.29 3.48
C GLY A 11 1.60 -10.09 3.59
N GLY A 12 0.84 -11.19 3.73
CA GLY A 12 -0.62 -11.16 3.66
C GLY A 12 -1.33 -10.57 4.87
N VAL A 13 -0.66 -10.36 6.00
CA VAL A 13 -1.24 -9.68 7.17
C VAL A 13 -1.18 -8.16 7.06
N GLY A 14 -0.32 -7.62 6.19
CA GLY A 14 -0.24 -6.19 5.88
C GLY A 14 -1.54 -5.63 5.26
N PHE A 15 -1.63 -4.32 5.13
CA PHE A 15 -2.84 -3.63 4.65
C PHE A 15 -3.36 -4.16 3.30
N ILE A 16 -2.53 -4.17 2.27
CA ILE A 16 -2.95 -4.64 0.94
C ILE A 16 -3.15 -6.15 0.95
N GLY A 17 -2.26 -6.88 1.62
CA GLY A 17 -2.31 -8.34 1.72
C GLY A 17 -3.61 -8.85 2.35
N ARG A 18 -4.06 -8.29 3.49
CA ARG A 18 -5.30 -8.70 4.17
C ARG A 18 -6.55 -8.45 3.31
N ASN A 19 -6.56 -7.34 2.57
CA ASN A 19 -7.64 -7.05 1.63
C ASN A 19 -7.67 -8.04 0.46
N PHE A 20 -6.50 -8.39 -0.08
CA PHE A 20 -6.39 -9.40 -1.13
C PHE A 20 -6.81 -10.79 -0.64
N VAL A 21 -6.37 -11.21 0.54
CA VAL A 21 -6.80 -12.49 1.16
C VAL A 21 -8.31 -12.52 1.35
N ALA A 22 -8.90 -11.45 1.92
CA ALA A 22 -10.35 -11.37 2.07
C ALA A 22 -11.07 -11.43 0.72
N TYR A 23 -10.57 -10.72 -0.30
CA TYR A 23 -11.13 -10.75 -1.65
C TYR A 23 -11.12 -12.17 -2.26
N LEU A 24 -10.03 -12.93 -2.12
CA LEU A 24 -9.95 -14.30 -2.60
C LEU A 24 -10.97 -15.22 -1.90
N VAL A 25 -11.05 -15.11 -0.57
CA VAL A 25 -11.94 -15.95 0.26
C VAL A 25 -13.42 -15.65 0.01
N GLU A 26 -13.78 -14.36 -0.04
CA GLU A 26 -15.17 -13.92 -0.21
C GLU A 26 -15.76 -14.29 -1.57
N ASN A 27 -14.91 -14.38 -2.58
CA ASN A 27 -15.31 -14.71 -3.95
C ASN A 27 -14.98 -16.16 -4.35
N ASP A 28 -14.51 -16.98 -3.42
CA ASP A 28 -14.15 -18.38 -3.65
C ASP A 28 -13.26 -18.57 -4.90
N LEU A 29 -12.15 -17.82 -4.95
CA LEU A 29 -11.34 -17.69 -6.16
C LEU A 29 -10.18 -18.70 -6.25
N ALA A 30 -9.79 -19.32 -5.15
CA ALA A 30 -8.64 -20.22 -5.08
C ALA A 30 -8.98 -21.50 -4.33
N SER A 31 -8.46 -22.62 -4.80
CA SER A 31 -8.66 -23.94 -4.17
C SER A 31 -7.87 -24.08 -2.85
N GLU A 32 -6.77 -23.37 -2.73
CA GLU A 32 -5.93 -23.30 -1.52
C GLU A 32 -5.28 -21.93 -1.44
N ILE A 33 -5.28 -21.32 -0.25
CA ILE A 33 -4.62 -20.05 0.02
C ILE A 33 -3.70 -20.24 1.22
N ARG A 34 -2.40 -20.03 1.01
CA ARG A 34 -1.43 -19.94 2.11
C ARG A 34 -0.97 -18.49 2.26
N VAL A 35 -0.99 -18.01 3.48
CA VAL A 35 -0.56 -16.65 3.86
C VAL A 35 0.72 -16.74 4.68
N ILE A 36 1.74 -16.02 4.26
CA ILE A 36 3.01 -15.90 4.98
C ILE A 36 3.17 -14.46 5.48
N ASP A 37 3.46 -14.31 6.75
CA ASP A 37 3.86 -13.03 7.34
C ASP A 37 4.75 -13.24 8.56
N LYS A 38 5.54 -12.23 8.93
CA LYS A 38 6.27 -12.21 10.21
C LYS A 38 5.36 -11.83 11.38
N VAL A 39 4.26 -11.12 11.10
CA VAL A 39 3.27 -10.66 12.07
C VAL A 39 2.15 -11.69 12.17
N LEU A 40 1.77 -12.03 13.39
CA LEU A 40 0.65 -12.94 13.65
C LEU A 40 -0.69 -12.21 13.42
N PRO A 41 -1.68 -12.84 12.76
CA PRO A 41 -3.00 -12.26 12.56
C PRO A 41 -3.64 -11.74 13.85
N GLN A 42 -3.45 -12.45 14.98
CA GLN A 42 -4.00 -12.08 16.29
C GLN A 42 -3.49 -10.75 16.84
N THR A 43 -2.35 -10.28 16.38
CA THR A 43 -1.71 -9.02 16.84
C THR A 43 -1.85 -7.88 15.83
N ALA A 44 -2.55 -8.10 14.73
CA ALA A 44 -2.54 -7.21 13.56
C ALA A 44 -3.75 -6.27 13.46
N TYR A 45 -4.56 -6.15 14.52
CA TYR A 45 -5.78 -5.33 14.49
C TYR A 45 -6.68 -5.67 13.30
N LEU A 46 -6.96 -6.95 13.09
CA LEU A 46 -7.89 -7.40 12.04
C LEU A 46 -9.34 -7.12 12.47
N ASN A 47 -10.11 -6.46 11.61
CA ASN A 47 -11.54 -6.35 11.79
C ASN A 47 -12.23 -7.73 11.58
N LYS A 48 -13.55 -7.81 11.85
CA LYS A 48 -14.31 -9.06 11.74
C LYS A 48 -14.23 -9.69 10.35
N ARG A 49 -14.26 -8.86 9.29
CA ARG A 49 -14.16 -9.32 7.90
C ARG A 49 -12.82 -10.01 7.62
N PHE A 50 -11.73 -9.36 8.01
CA PHE A 50 -10.40 -9.93 7.82
C PHE A 50 -10.16 -11.14 8.71
N ALA A 51 -10.59 -11.10 9.97
CA ALA A 51 -10.47 -12.23 10.88
C ALA A 51 -11.19 -13.48 10.32
N ALA A 52 -12.41 -13.33 9.85
CA ALA A 52 -13.17 -14.42 9.22
C ALA A 52 -12.51 -14.98 7.95
N ALA A 53 -11.84 -14.12 7.16
CA ALA A 53 -11.08 -14.59 6.00
C ALA A 53 -9.84 -15.39 6.41
N PHE A 54 -9.14 -14.96 7.46
CA PHE A 54 -7.94 -15.66 7.96
C PHE A 54 -8.26 -17.01 8.62
N GLU A 55 -9.50 -17.24 9.08
CA GLU A 55 -9.96 -18.57 9.55
C GLU A 55 -10.06 -19.61 8.43
N LYS A 56 -10.15 -19.17 7.17
CA LYS A 56 -10.35 -20.03 5.99
C LYS A 56 -9.07 -20.28 5.17
N VAL A 57 -7.93 -19.78 5.62
CA VAL A 57 -6.65 -19.91 4.93
C VAL A 57 -5.61 -20.57 5.81
N GLU A 58 -4.61 -21.17 5.20
CA GLU A 58 -3.43 -21.63 5.93
C GLU A 58 -2.53 -20.42 6.24
N PHE A 59 -2.34 -20.10 7.51
CA PHE A 59 -1.36 -19.10 7.94
C PHE A 59 -0.08 -19.77 8.42
N MET A 60 1.06 -19.29 7.91
CA MET A 60 2.38 -19.71 8.39
C MET A 60 3.23 -18.49 8.71
N GLN A 61 3.73 -18.41 9.95
CA GLN A 61 4.68 -17.36 10.33
C GLN A 61 6.04 -17.63 9.68
N GLY A 62 6.57 -16.66 8.96
CA GLY A 62 7.84 -16.78 8.24
C GLY A 62 8.59 -15.46 8.10
N ASN A 63 9.91 -15.53 8.28
CA ASN A 63 10.81 -14.43 7.94
C ASN A 63 11.34 -14.62 6.53
N LEU A 64 10.81 -13.85 5.58
CA LEU A 64 11.15 -13.96 4.16
C LEU A 64 12.52 -13.35 3.79
N SER A 65 13.21 -12.68 4.72
CA SER A 65 14.62 -12.33 4.57
C SER A 65 15.57 -13.52 4.80
N ASN A 66 15.07 -14.65 5.32
CA ASN A 66 15.84 -15.84 5.58
C ASN A 66 15.58 -16.91 4.50
N PRO A 67 16.58 -17.31 3.69
CA PRO A 67 16.39 -18.27 2.59
C PRO A 67 15.80 -19.62 3.01
N ALA A 68 16.20 -20.17 4.17
CA ALA A 68 15.65 -21.42 4.69
C ALA A 68 14.17 -21.28 5.10
N SER A 69 13.78 -20.10 5.60
CA SER A 69 12.38 -19.79 5.87
C SER A 69 11.59 -19.66 4.59
N VAL A 70 12.14 -19.02 3.53
CA VAL A 70 11.50 -18.93 2.22
C VAL A 70 11.22 -20.32 1.66
N GLU A 71 12.22 -21.21 1.59
CA GLU A 71 12.04 -22.59 1.09
C GLU A 71 10.92 -23.31 1.83
N ARG A 72 10.89 -23.24 3.16
CA ARG A 72 9.84 -23.83 3.99
C ARG A 72 8.46 -23.26 3.67
N CYS A 73 8.34 -21.93 3.50
CA CYS A 73 7.07 -21.26 3.21
C CYS A 73 6.48 -21.66 1.85
N PHE A 74 7.32 -21.98 0.87
CA PHE A 74 6.89 -22.44 -0.45
C PHE A 74 6.63 -23.94 -0.51
N THR A 75 7.10 -24.74 0.47
CA THR A 75 6.96 -26.19 0.45
C THR A 75 5.56 -26.61 0.86
N ARG A 76 4.89 -27.41 0.01
CA ARG A 76 3.62 -28.06 0.31
C ARG A 76 3.83 -29.51 0.71
N ALA A 77 2.94 -30.01 1.56
CA ALA A 77 3.05 -31.40 2.09
C ALA A 77 2.95 -32.48 1.00
N ASP A 78 2.21 -32.20 -0.06
CA ASP A 78 2.05 -33.09 -1.21
C ASP A 78 3.17 -32.98 -2.26
N GLY A 79 4.16 -32.10 -2.01
CA GLY A 79 5.27 -31.86 -2.93
C GLY A 79 4.92 -31.02 -4.18
N SER A 80 3.66 -30.61 -4.34
CA SER A 80 3.25 -29.73 -5.44
C SER A 80 3.68 -28.28 -5.21
N SER A 81 3.57 -27.44 -6.23
CA SER A 81 3.88 -26.02 -6.18
C SER A 81 2.61 -25.17 -6.12
N PHE A 82 2.72 -23.93 -5.63
CA PHE A 82 1.65 -22.94 -5.78
C PHE A 82 1.62 -22.43 -7.22
N ASP A 83 0.40 -22.29 -7.74
CA ASP A 83 0.19 -21.73 -9.08
C ASP A 83 0.53 -20.25 -9.13
N TYR A 84 0.00 -19.46 -8.18
CA TYR A 84 0.20 -18.01 -8.09
C TYR A 84 0.96 -17.66 -6.83
N VAL A 85 1.99 -16.81 -6.97
CA VAL A 85 2.76 -16.25 -5.85
C VAL A 85 2.61 -14.74 -5.88
N ILE A 86 2.04 -14.17 -4.83
CA ILE A 86 1.76 -12.73 -4.76
C ILE A 86 2.61 -12.13 -3.63
N ASN A 87 3.55 -11.25 -3.98
CA ASN A 87 4.48 -10.66 -3.03
C ASN A 87 4.09 -9.23 -2.63
N PHE A 88 3.52 -9.10 -1.44
CA PHE A 88 3.28 -7.82 -0.74
C PHE A 88 4.34 -7.55 0.32
N ALA A 89 5.17 -8.53 0.66
CA ALA A 89 6.12 -8.42 1.75
C ALA A 89 7.22 -7.41 1.43
N ALA A 90 7.33 -6.38 2.24
CA ALA A 90 8.36 -5.35 2.16
C ALA A 90 8.45 -4.58 3.48
N GLU A 91 9.54 -3.86 3.73
CA GLU A 91 9.56 -2.77 4.71
C GLU A 91 8.72 -1.60 4.18
N THR A 92 7.85 -1.07 5.03
CA THR A 92 6.92 0.01 4.68
C THR A 92 7.14 1.29 5.47
N LYS A 93 8.07 1.27 6.45
CA LYS A 93 8.42 2.46 7.23
C LYS A 93 9.43 3.31 6.46
N PHE A 94 9.19 4.60 6.41
CA PHE A 94 10.11 5.58 5.82
C PHE A 94 11.30 5.85 6.75
N SER A 95 12.32 6.51 6.22
CA SER A 95 13.51 6.98 6.95
C SER A 95 14.24 5.88 7.73
N GLN A 96 14.19 4.62 7.27
CA GLN A 96 14.96 3.54 7.86
C GLN A 96 16.40 3.52 7.32
N PRO A 97 17.35 2.93 8.06
CA PRO A 97 18.69 2.65 7.53
C PRO A 97 18.64 1.82 6.24
N LYS A 98 19.56 2.10 5.31
CA LYS A 98 19.60 1.45 3.98
C LYS A 98 19.69 -0.07 4.06
N GLU A 99 20.38 -0.58 5.07
CA GLU A 99 20.53 -2.01 5.34
C GLU A 99 19.19 -2.70 5.61
N ILE A 100 18.25 -1.99 6.21
CA ILE A 100 16.89 -2.50 6.44
C ILE A 100 16.14 -2.66 5.11
N TYR A 101 16.25 -1.69 4.21
CA TYR A 101 15.64 -1.79 2.89
C TYR A 101 16.35 -2.83 2.00
N GLU A 102 17.69 -2.93 2.06
CA GLU A 102 18.44 -3.98 1.36
C GLU A 102 17.97 -5.37 1.80
N ASP A 103 17.81 -5.60 3.10
CA ASP A 103 17.38 -6.89 3.64
C ASP A 103 15.89 -7.15 3.37
N ARG A 104 15.00 -6.20 3.73
CA ARG A 104 13.55 -6.43 3.82
C ARG A 104 12.77 -6.00 2.58
N ILE A 105 13.42 -5.45 1.55
CA ILE A 105 12.83 -5.18 0.25
C ILE A 105 13.57 -5.97 -0.81
N TYR A 106 14.88 -5.71 -0.98
CA TYR A 106 15.63 -6.28 -2.09
C TYR A 106 15.90 -7.77 -1.89
N ASN A 107 16.66 -8.16 -0.87
CA ASN A 107 17.03 -9.55 -0.65
C ASN A 107 15.81 -10.45 -0.48
N LEU A 108 14.82 -9.98 0.28
CA LEU A 108 13.55 -10.68 0.47
C LEU A 108 12.85 -10.96 -0.87
N SER A 109 12.64 -9.93 -1.70
CA SER A 109 11.92 -10.10 -2.97
C SER A 109 12.67 -11.00 -3.94
N ILE A 110 14.01 -10.87 -4.02
CA ILE A 110 14.83 -11.70 -4.89
C ILE A 110 14.84 -13.15 -4.44
N ALA A 111 14.90 -13.42 -3.12
CA ALA A 111 14.83 -14.79 -2.58
C ALA A 111 13.48 -15.46 -2.90
N CYS A 112 12.37 -14.72 -2.71
CA CYS A 112 11.04 -15.22 -3.02
C CYS A 112 10.87 -15.50 -4.53
N ALA A 113 11.35 -14.60 -5.39
CA ALA A 113 11.25 -14.78 -6.84
C ALA A 113 12.09 -15.97 -7.33
N LYS A 114 13.31 -16.16 -6.79
CA LYS A 114 14.14 -17.34 -7.10
C LYS A 114 13.46 -18.65 -6.70
N GLU A 115 12.81 -18.67 -5.55
CA GLU A 115 12.05 -19.87 -5.13
C GLU A 115 10.83 -20.10 -6.01
N ALA A 116 10.14 -19.03 -6.45
CA ALA A 116 9.03 -19.14 -7.41
C ALA A 116 9.49 -19.74 -8.75
N VAL A 117 10.66 -19.32 -9.27
CA VAL A 117 11.28 -19.93 -10.48
C VAL A 117 11.59 -21.41 -10.25
N LYS A 118 12.28 -21.73 -9.14
CA LYS A 118 12.64 -23.12 -8.77
C LYS A 118 11.42 -24.03 -8.69
N ARG A 119 10.26 -23.49 -8.28
CA ARG A 119 8.98 -24.21 -8.13
C ARG A 119 8.10 -24.13 -9.37
N ASN A 120 8.53 -23.49 -10.45
CA ASN A 120 7.77 -23.30 -11.68
C ASN A 120 6.38 -22.66 -11.44
N ALA A 121 6.31 -21.62 -10.60
CA ALA A 121 5.08 -20.87 -10.39
C ALA A 121 4.55 -20.31 -11.72
N LYS A 122 3.24 -20.41 -11.95
CA LYS A 122 2.61 -19.93 -13.19
C LYS A 122 2.67 -18.42 -13.33
N VAL A 123 2.65 -17.70 -12.19
CA VAL A 123 2.82 -16.26 -12.15
C VAL A 123 3.39 -15.84 -10.78
N PHE A 124 4.29 -14.87 -10.82
CA PHE A 124 4.79 -14.14 -9.66
C PHE A 124 4.40 -12.67 -9.80
N VAL A 125 3.65 -12.16 -8.83
CA VAL A 125 3.25 -10.75 -8.81
C VAL A 125 4.04 -10.01 -7.75
N GLN A 126 4.79 -8.99 -8.18
CA GLN A 126 5.54 -8.10 -7.30
C GLN A 126 4.79 -6.78 -7.10
N LEU A 127 4.50 -6.43 -5.85
CA LEU A 127 3.97 -5.11 -5.52
C LEU A 127 5.12 -4.10 -5.39
N SER A 128 5.23 -3.21 -6.36
CA SER A 128 6.17 -2.08 -6.40
C SER A 128 5.49 -0.79 -5.90
N THR A 129 5.82 0.36 -6.45
CA THR A 129 5.24 1.67 -6.09
C THR A 129 5.31 2.65 -7.25
N GLY A 130 4.39 3.60 -7.30
CA GLY A 130 4.43 4.74 -8.22
C GLY A 130 5.49 5.79 -7.85
N ASP A 131 6.03 5.78 -6.63
CA ASP A 131 7.04 6.74 -6.15
C ASP A 131 8.40 6.62 -6.87
N ILE A 132 8.54 5.62 -7.73
CA ILE A 132 9.76 5.41 -8.53
C ILE A 132 9.89 6.38 -9.71
N TYR A 133 8.80 7.02 -10.13
CA TYR A 133 8.82 7.91 -11.29
C TYR A 133 9.35 9.30 -10.95
N GLU A 134 9.92 9.97 -11.95
CA GLU A 134 10.28 11.38 -11.83
C GLU A 134 9.01 12.20 -11.59
N SER A 135 9.02 13.00 -10.52
CA SER A 135 7.91 13.91 -10.22
C SER A 135 7.83 15.00 -11.30
N THR A 136 6.82 14.92 -12.15
CA THR A 136 6.54 15.87 -13.22
C THR A 136 5.08 16.30 -13.17
N GLY A 137 4.72 17.32 -13.97
CA GLY A 137 3.32 17.76 -14.11
C GLY A 137 2.44 16.82 -14.95
N SER A 138 3.01 15.77 -15.55
CA SER A 138 2.30 14.82 -16.41
C SER A 138 2.21 13.45 -15.75
N ALA A 139 1.09 12.75 -15.96
CA ALA A 139 0.89 11.41 -15.45
C ALA A 139 1.88 10.40 -16.07
N SER A 140 2.66 9.74 -15.22
CA SER A 140 3.67 8.76 -15.63
C SER A 140 3.03 7.47 -16.13
N LYS A 141 3.50 6.98 -17.27
CA LYS A 141 3.23 5.66 -17.82
C LYS A 141 4.30 4.67 -17.36
N GLU A 142 4.11 3.39 -17.66
CA GLU A 142 5.01 2.32 -17.23
C GLU A 142 6.44 2.43 -17.78
N ASP A 143 6.60 3.08 -18.92
CA ASP A 143 7.87 3.37 -19.61
C ASP A 143 8.45 4.77 -19.31
N SER A 144 7.78 5.57 -18.48
CA SER A 144 8.22 6.91 -18.10
C SER A 144 9.53 6.85 -17.31
N LYS A 145 10.28 7.95 -17.36
CA LYS A 145 11.56 8.09 -16.68
C LYS A 145 11.42 7.85 -15.18
N THR A 146 12.29 6.97 -14.67
CA THR A 146 12.36 6.67 -13.24
C THR A 146 13.39 7.57 -12.55
N LYS A 147 12.97 8.17 -11.43
CA LYS A 147 13.79 8.95 -10.51
C LYS A 147 13.13 8.88 -9.13
N PRO A 148 13.37 7.79 -8.39
CA PRO A 148 12.79 7.60 -7.06
C PRO A 148 13.08 8.80 -6.16
N TRP A 149 12.08 9.23 -5.39
CA TRP A 149 12.22 10.42 -4.55
C TRP A 149 12.25 10.08 -3.05
N ASN A 150 12.18 8.81 -2.68
CA ASN A 150 12.42 8.31 -1.33
C ASN A 150 13.24 7.01 -1.37
N THR A 151 13.88 6.69 -0.25
CA THR A 151 14.80 5.53 -0.17
C THR A 151 14.08 4.19 -0.39
N MET A 152 12.86 4.04 0.11
CA MET A 152 12.06 2.83 -0.12
C MET A 152 11.82 2.60 -1.63
N ALA A 153 11.45 3.65 -2.36
CA ALA A 153 11.22 3.58 -3.80
C ALA A 153 12.51 3.27 -4.59
N GLU A 154 13.68 3.73 -4.14
CA GLU A 154 14.96 3.35 -4.73
C GLU A 154 15.16 1.82 -4.69
N TYR A 155 14.91 1.20 -3.54
CA TYR A 155 15.05 -0.25 -3.38
C TYR A 155 13.97 -1.03 -4.12
N LYS A 156 12.72 -0.53 -4.17
CA LYS A 156 11.67 -1.14 -4.99
C LYS A 156 12.00 -1.10 -6.48
N LEU A 157 12.55 0.02 -6.98
CA LEU A 157 13.01 0.10 -8.36
C LEU A 157 14.19 -0.85 -8.65
N LYS A 158 15.10 -1.03 -7.68
CA LYS A 158 16.19 -2.01 -7.79
C LYS A 158 15.63 -3.43 -7.92
N VAL A 159 14.60 -3.78 -7.14
CA VAL A 159 13.86 -5.05 -7.27
C VAL A 159 13.21 -5.18 -8.65
N ASP A 160 12.46 -4.16 -9.09
CA ASP A 160 11.78 -4.17 -10.39
C ASP A 160 12.75 -4.51 -11.54
N LYS A 161 13.92 -3.87 -11.54
CA LYS A 161 14.97 -4.08 -12.56
C LYS A 161 15.58 -5.48 -12.51
N GLU A 162 15.86 -5.98 -11.31
CA GLU A 162 16.45 -7.31 -11.14
C GLU A 162 15.46 -8.41 -11.55
N LEU A 163 14.18 -8.30 -11.13
CA LEU A 163 13.17 -9.29 -11.47
C LEU A 163 12.87 -9.35 -12.97
N GLN A 164 12.88 -8.21 -13.66
CA GLN A 164 12.69 -8.17 -15.12
C GLN A 164 13.78 -8.91 -15.88
N ASN A 165 14.98 -9.05 -15.32
CA ASN A 165 16.09 -9.77 -15.92
C ASN A 165 16.22 -11.22 -15.40
N MET A 166 15.33 -11.67 -14.52
CA MET A 166 15.39 -13.01 -13.93
C MET A 166 14.82 -14.05 -14.89
N ALA A 167 15.70 -14.87 -15.47
CA ALA A 167 15.32 -15.92 -16.41
C ALA A 167 14.33 -16.91 -15.76
N GLY A 168 13.29 -17.25 -16.50
CA GLY A 168 12.26 -18.22 -16.08
C GLY A 168 11.24 -17.69 -15.09
N LEU A 169 11.25 -16.42 -14.75
CA LEU A 169 10.26 -15.80 -13.88
C LEU A 169 9.07 -15.29 -14.70
N ASN A 170 7.91 -15.86 -14.49
CA ASN A 170 6.63 -15.37 -15.03
C ASN A 170 6.17 -14.16 -14.21
N LEU A 171 6.48 -12.95 -14.63
CA LEU A 171 6.47 -11.75 -13.80
C LEU A 171 5.40 -10.75 -14.18
N ILE A 172 4.65 -10.31 -13.17
CA ILE A 172 3.84 -9.09 -13.21
C ILE A 172 4.36 -8.12 -12.12
N ILE A 173 4.61 -6.87 -12.49
CA ILE A 173 4.92 -5.80 -11.54
C ILE A 173 3.74 -4.84 -11.46
N MET A 174 3.22 -4.62 -10.24
CA MET A 174 2.17 -3.66 -9.96
C MET A 174 2.75 -2.41 -9.31
N ARG A 175 2.54 -1.24 -9.90
CA ARG A 175 3.01 0.07 -9.41
C ARG A 175 1.83 0.94 -9.03
N PRO A 176 1.27 0.78 -7.82
CA PRO A 176 0.14 1.58 -7.39
C PRO A 176 0.53 3.01 -7.06
N ALA A 177 -0.41 3.93 -7.27
CA ALA A 177 -0.48 5.23 -6.65
C ALA A 177 -0.71 5.09 -5.12
N VAL A 178 -1.11 6.13 -4.42
CA VAL A 178 -1.39 6.06 -2.98
C VAL A 178 -2.59 5.13 -2.75
N VAL A 179 -2.33 3.96 -2.19
CA VAL A 179 -3.39 2.98 -1.89
C VAL A 179 -4.15 3.40 -0.64
N TYR A 180 -5.48 3.44 -0.72
CA TYR A 180 -6.36 3.77 0.40
C TYR A 180 -7.50 2.76 0.53
N GLY A 181 -8.17 2.76 1.67
CA GLY A 181 -9.32 1.90 1.98
C GLY A 181 -9.24 1.29 3.37
N VAL A 182 -10.24 0.48 3.71
CA VAL A 182 -10.38 -0.15 5.03
C VAL A 182 -9.14 -0.96 5.42
N GLY A 183 -8.64 -0.71 6.65
CA GLY A 183 -7.42 -1.33 7.18
C GLY A 183 -6.11 -0.56 6.89
N ALA A 184 -6.18 0.59 6.19
CA ALA A 184 -5.00 1.41 5.89
C ALA A 184 -4.56 2.23 7.11
N THR A 185 -3.40 1.95 7.67
CA THR A 185 -2.81 2.75 8.78
C THR A 185 -1.78 3.78 8.29
N ALA A 186 -1.45 3.78 7.00
CA ALA A 186 -0.54 4.69 6.31
C ALA A 186 -1.22 5.37 5.11
N GLY A 187 -0.47 5.98 4.22
CA GLY A 187 -1.00 6.68 3.04
C GLY A 187 -1.82 7.92 3.41
N LEU A 188 -3.13 7.89 3.20
CA LEU A 188 -4.02 9.00 3.54
C LEU A 188 -4.39 9.08 5.03
N THR A 189 -4.24 7.98 5.77
CA THR A 189 -4.68 7.87 7.17
C THR A 189 -4.05 8.90 8.13
N PRO A 190 -2.74 9.20 8.08
CA PRO A 190 -2.17 10.26 8.93
C PRO A 190 -2.87 11.61 8.75
N ARG A 191 -3.31 11.94 7.54
CA ARG A 191 -4.06 13.18 7.28
C ARG A 191 -5.45 13.19 7.91
N LEU A 192 -6.13 12.04 7.95
CA LEU A 192 -7.39 11.88 8.68
C LEU A 192 -7.18 12.05 10.19
N ILE A 193 -6.10 11.47 10.73
CA ILE A 193 -5.74 11.62 12.13
C ILE A 193 -5.44 13.09 12.46
N CYS A 194 -4.66 13.78 11.63
CA CYS A 194 -4.42 15.22 11.76
C CYS A 194 -5.73 16.02 11.71
N GLY A 195 -6.66 15.71 10.80
CA GLY A 195 -7.98 16.33 10.76
C GLY A 195 -8.74 16.22 12.10
N ARG A 196 -8.67 15.05 12.76
CA ARG A 196 -9.25 14.86 14.10
C ARG A 196 -8.52 15.66 15.19
N VAL A 197 -7.19 15.79 15.07
CA VAL A 197 -6.37 16.61 15.97
C VAL A 197 -6.76 18.10 15.84
N TYR A 198 -6.80 18.64 14.62
CA TYR A 198 -7.16 20.04 14.40
C TYR A 198 -8.59 20.37 14.81
N LYS A 199 -9.53 19.40 14.68
CA LYS A 199 -10.87 19.54 15.26
C LYS A 199 -10.83 19.71 16.78
N LYS A 200 -9.96 18.97 17.50
CA LYS A 200 -9.77 19.12 18.94
C LYS A 200 -9.17 20.48 19.28
N LEU A 201 -8.18 20.93 18.53
CA LEU A 201 -7.49 22.21 18.74
C LEU A 201 -8.40 23.41 18.42
N GLY A 202 -9.43 23.25 17.61
CA GLY A 202 -10.26 24.37 17.13
C GLY A 202 -9.52 25.28 16.14
N GLU A 203 -8.53 24.75 15.44
CA GLU A 203 -7.64 25.48 14.53
C GLU A 203 -7.82 25.03 13.09
N SER A 204 -7.40 25.87 12.13
CA SER A 204 -7.36 25.51 10.71
C SER A 204 -6.16 24.63 10.39
N MET A 205 -6.40 23.53 9.64
CA MET A 205 -5.36 22.60 9.22
C MET A 205 -4.71 23.09 7.91
N LYS A 206 -3.41 23.38 7.93
CA LYS A 206 -2.68 23.89 6.77
C LYS A 206 -1.61 22.90 6.31
N PHE A 207 -1.66 22.55 5.03
CA PHE A 207 -0.69 21.65 4.39
C PHE A 207 0.49 22.43 3.81
N LEU A 208 1.63 21.75 3.67
CA LEU A 208 2.74 22.26 2.87
C LEU A 208 2.38 22.22 1.37
N TRP A 209 3.06 23.05 0.59
CA TRP A 209 2.97 23.15 -0.86
C TRP A 209 1.66 23.78 -1.35
N THR A 210 1.12 23.30 -2.46
CA THR A 210 -0.02 23.89 -3.16
C THR A 210 -1.15 22.87 -3.35
N GLY A 211 -2.36 23.36 -3.59
CA GLY A 211 -3.52 22.49 -3.78
C GLY A 211 -3.44 21.60 -5.02
N ASP A 212 -2.73 22.02 -6.04
CA ASP A 212 -2.57 21.30 -7.31
C ASP A 212 -1.46 20.21 -7.28
N LEU A 213 -0.77 20.01 -6.13
CA LEU A 213 0.16 18.91 -5.98
C LEU A 213 -0.59 17.58 -6.10
N ARG A 214 -0.26 16.81 -7.12
CA ARG A 214 -0.91 15.52 -7.40
C ARG A 214 -0.58 14.49 -6.32
N ILE A 215 -1.61 13.88 -5.82
CA ILE A 215 -1.59 12.73 -4.90
C ILE A 215 -2.57 11.72 -5.46
N ASN A 216 -2.26 11.16 -6.62
CA ASN A 216 -3.11 10.17 -7.24
C ASN A 216 -3.33 9.00 -6.29
N THR A 217 -4.50 8.41 -6.35
CA THR A 217 -4.97 7.37 -5.44
C THR A 217 -5.42 6.13 -6.20
N VAL A 218 -5.52 5.02 -5.47
CA VAL A 218 -6.21 3.81 -5.92
C VAL A 218 -6.82 3.10 -4.73
N HIS A 219 -8.07 2.67 -4.84
CA HIS A 219 -8.75 1.94 -3.78
C HIS A 219 -8.17 0.53 -3.64
N VAL A 220 -7.96 0.06 -2.40
CA VAL A 220 -7.35 -1.26 -2.13
C VAL A 220 -8.16 -2.43 -2.70
N HIS A 221 -9.48 -2.27 -2.82
CA HIS A 221 -10.33 -3.27 -3.47
C HIS A 221 -9.96 -3.41 -4.97
N ASP A 222 -9.77 -2.30 -5.66
CA ASP A 222 -9.34 -2.32 -7.07
C ASP A 222 -7.91 -2.83 -7.23
N VAL A 223 -7.02 -2.58 -6.27
CA VAL A 223 -5.68 -3.22 -6.25
C VAL A 223 -5.81 -4.74 -6.16
N SER A 224 -6.67 -5.25 -5.27
CA SER A 224 -6.91 -6.70 -5.11
C SER A 224 -7.49 -7.31 -6.38
N ARG A 225 -8.50 -6.67 -6.97
CA ARG A 225 -9.12 -7.08 -8.23
C ARG A 225 -8.13 -7.06 -9.40
N ALA A 226 -7.32 -5.99 -9.49
CA ALA A 226 -6.32 -5.84 -10.55
C ALA A 226 -5.25 -6.94 -10.51
N ILE A 227 -4.74 -7.26 -9.31
CA ILE A 227 -3.77 -8.34 -9.12
C ILE A 227 -4.37 -9.68 -9.57
N TRP A 228 -5.57 -10.01 -9.10
CA TRP A 228 -6.25 -11.24 -9.48
C TRP A 228 -6.55 -11.32 -10.98
N HIS A 229 -7.12 -10.24 -11.53
CA HIS A 229 -7.45 -10.14 -12.94
C HIS A 229 -6.20 -10.29 -13.84
N ALA A 230 -5.14 -9.54 -13.52
CA ALA A 230 -3.90 -9.61 -14.29
C ALA A 230 -3.21 -10.96 -14.19
N SER A 231 -3.26 -11.62 -13.02
CA SER A 231 -2.72 -12.98 -12.84
C SER A 231 -3.43 -13.98 -13.74
N ASN A 232 -4.76 -13.96 -13.77
CA ASN A 232 -5.53 -14.85 -14.65
C ASN A 232 -5.32 -14.52 -16.13
N TRP A 233 -5.30 -13.23 -16.49
CA TRP A 233 -5.00 -12.79 -17.85
C TRP A 233 -3.62 -13.25 -18.30
N TYR A 234 -2.59 -13.12 -17.44
CA TYR A 234 -1.23 -13.56 -17.75
C TYR A 234 -1.15 -15.07 -18.00
N VAL A 235 -1.73 -15.85 -17.09
CA VAL A 235 -1.69 -17.33 -17.17
C VAL A 235 -2.55 -17.88 -18.30
N SER A 236 -3.64 -17.20 -18.67
CA SER A 236 -4.48 -17.63 -19.81
C SER A 236 -3.97 -17.21 -21.18
N ASN A 237 -2.90 -16.43 -21.23
CA ASN A 237 -2.27 -15.97 -22.48
C ASN A 237 -0.96 -16.72 -22.70
N ASP A 238 -1.02 -17.89 -23.35
CA ASP A 238 0.15 -18.76 -23.59
C ASP A 238 1.31 -18.08 -24.34
N SER A 239 1.05 -16.97 -25.02
CA SER A 239 2.09 -16.18 -25.70
C SER A 239 2.77 -15.16 -24.78
N GLN A 240 2.27 -14.98 -23.55
CA GLN A 240 2.82 -14.00 -22.60
C GLN A 240 3.98 -14.64 -21.82
N THR A 241 5.18 -14.42 -22.26
CA THR A 241 6.42 -14.92 -21.61
C THR A 241 7.27 -13.79 -21.03
N GLU A 242 7.02 -12.56 -21.47
CA GLU A 242 7.78 -11.39 -21.05
C GLU A 242 7.20 -10.78 -19.77
N PRO A 243 8.03 -10.15 -18.93
CA PRO A 243 7.57 -9.39 -17.78
C PRO A 243 6.57 -8.31 -18.15
N VAL A 244 5.52 -8.17 -17.37
CA VAL A 244 4.49 -7.13 -17.56
C VAL A 244 4.48 -6.18 -16.39
N ILE A 245 4.36 -4.88 -16.68
CA ILE A 245 4.25 -3.83 -15.67
C ILE A 245 2.93 -3.11 -15.86
N PHE A 246 2.21 -2.89 -14.75
CA PHE A 246 0.98 -2.09 -14.72
C PHE A 246 1.05 -1.04 -13.61
N ASN A 247 0.82 0.21 -13.98
CA ASN A 247 0.47 1.25 -13.02
C ASN A 247 -0.97 1.06 -12.58
N LEU A 248 -1.24 1.31 -11.29
CA LEU A 248 -2.59 1.30 -10.74
C LEU A 248 -2.90 2.68 -10.17
N ALA A 249 -3.81 3.39 -10.80
CA ALA A 249 -4.34 4.67 -10.35
C ALA A 249 -5.79 4.78 -10.77
N ASP A 250 -6.62 5.38 -9.92
CA ASP A 250 -8.00 5.69 -10.26
C ASP A 250 -8.07 6.77 -11.36
N GLN A 251 -9.27 7.07 -11.81
CA GLN A 251 -9.48 7.96 -12.98
C GLN A 251 -9.62 9.44 -12.60
N ASN A 252 -9.38 9.82 -11.33
CA ASN A 252 -9.75 11.14 -10.83
C ASN A 252 -8.59 12.16 -10.73
N ASP A 253 -7.37 11.81 -11.05
CA ASP A 253 -6.21 12.71 -10.94
C ASP A 253 -6.19 13.51 -9.62
N THR A 254 -6.43 12.84 -8.51
CA THR A 254 -6.57 13.41 -7.15
C THR A 254 -5.37 14.29 -6.78
N ASP A 255 -5.64 15.47 -6.21
CA ASP A 255 -4.66 16.44 -5.71
C ASP A 255 -4.86 16.78 -4.22
N GLN A 256 -3.96 17.57 -3.66
CA GLN A 256 -4.06 18.01 -2.26
C GLN A 256 -5.31 18.86 -2.00
N GLY A 257 -5.75 19.66 -2.96
CA GLY A 257 -6.91 20.53 -2.80
C GLY A 257 -8.21 19.73 -2.64
N SER A 258 -8.41 18.72 -3.47
CA SER A 258 -9.57 17.80 -3.36
C SER A 258 -9.53 17.00 -2.06
N LEU A 259 -8.36 16.51 -1.65
CA LEU A 259 -8.22 15.82 -0.37
C LEU A 259 -8.52 16.73 0.83
N ASN A 260 -8.03 17.98 0.80
CA ASN A 260 -8.35 18.98 1.83
C ASN A 260 -9.86 19.23 1.95
N THR A 261 -10.57 19.29 0.83
CA THR A 261 -12.03 19.46 0.81
C THR A 261 -12.71 18.30 1.54
N HIS A 262 -12.30 17.06 1.28
CA HIS A 262 -12.84 15.90 1.99
C HIS A 262 -12.55 15.95 3.50
N ILE A 263 -11.33 16.31 3.91
CA ILE A 263 -10.97 16.44 5.32
C ILE A 263 -11.78 17.54 6.01
N SER A 264 -11.93 18.70 5.36
CA SER A 264 -12.77 19.79 5.83
C SER A 264 -14.20 19.35 6.11
N ASN A 265 -14.81 18.64 5.16
CA ASN A 265 -16.18 18.13 5.28
C ASN A 265 -16.32 17.05 6.36
N ILE A 266 -15.36 16.12 6.46
CA ILE A 266 -15.41 15.03 7.44
C ILE A 266 -15.34 15.55 8.87
N PHE A 267 -14.45 16.51 9.13
CA PHE A 267 -14.18 16.99 10.48
C PHE A 267 -14.84 18.32 10.83
N GLY A 268 -15.42 19.03 9.85
CA GLY A 268 -16.00 20.37 10.06
C GLY A 268 -14.95 21.40 10.45
N ILE A 269 -13.78 21.36 9.84
CA ILE A 269 -12.65 22.27 10.10
C ILE A 269 -12.30 23.07 8.85
N GLU A 270 -11.71 24.23 9.02
CA GLU A 270 -11.07 24.94 7.91
C GLU A 270 -9.76 24.26 7.53
N THR A 271 -9.53 24.15 6.22
CA THR A 271 -8.28 23.62 5.66
C THR A 271 -7.68 24.61 4.68
N GLY A 272 -6.36 24.53 4.49
CA GLY A 272 -5.66 25.43 3.57
C GLY A 272 -4.22 25.00 3.33
N PHE A 273 -3.41 25.95 2.87
CA PHE A 273 -2.01 25.71 2.55
C PHE A 273 -1.13 26.72 3.28
N GLN A 274 0.08 26.29 3.63
CA GLN A 274 1.10 27.16 4.18
C GLN A 274 1.56 28.18 3.14
N GLY A 275 1.88 29.40 3.60
CA GLY A 275 2.38 30.44 2.71
C GLY A 275 3.78 30.11 2.14
N THR A 276 4.18 30.86 1.12
CA THR A 276 5.44 30.67 0.39
C THR A 276 6.67 30.66 1.28
N ILE A 277 6.68 31.46 2.35
CA ILE A 277 7.83 31.56 3.30
C ILE A 277 8.03 30.23 4.00
N ILE A 278 6.96 29.62 4.55
CA ILE A 278 7.03 28.34 5.26
C ILE A 278 7.37 27.20 4.30
N SER A 279 6.78 27.20 3.12
CA SER A 279 7.09 26.20 2.08
C SER A 279 8.54 26.30 1.60
N ASN A 280 9.12 27.49 1.48
CA ASN A 280 10.52 27.67 1.15
C ASN A 280 11.46 27.22 2.29
N PHE A 281 11.10 27.50 3.54
CA PHE A 281 11.83 26.98 4.71
C PHE A 281 11.83 25.45 4.72
N ALA A 282 10.67 24.83 4.51
CA ALA A 282 10.54 23.37 4.44
C ALA A 282 11.40 22.75 3.30
N ARG A 283 11.52 23.42 2.13
CA ARG A 283 12.43 22.99 1.07
C ARG A 283 13.90 22.96 1.49
N LEU A 284 14.31 23.90 2.33
CA LEU A 284 15.69 24.02 2.80
C LEU A 284 15.98 23.10 3.98
N ASN A 285 15.01 22.86 4.84
CA ASN A 285 15.16 22.06 6.05
C ASN A 285 13.87 21.29 6.36
N MET A 286 13.61 20.25 5.57
CA MET A 286 12.40 19.40 5.74
C MET A 286 12.36 18.74 7.12
N LYS A 287 13.51 18.34 7.66
CA LYS A 287 13.57 17.69 8.96
C LYS A 287 13.04 18.60 10.06
N ALA A 288 13.53 19.84 10.16
CA ALA A 288 13.05 20.80 11.16
C ALA A 288 11.56 21.14 10.98
N ALA A 289 11.12 21.33 9.73
CA ALA A 289 9.70 21.61 9.45
C ALA A 289 8.78 20.43 9.86
N THR A 290 9.23 19.19 9.68
CA THR A 290 8.46 18.02 10.11
C THR A 290 8.48 17.80 11.61
N GLU A 291 9.57 18.13 12.28
CA GLU A 291 9.67 18.09 13.74
C GLU A 291 8.64 19.05 14.38
N ASP A 292 8.60 20.32 13.95
CA ASP A 292 7.62 21.32 14.42
C ASP A 292 6.16 20.85 14.20
N ILE A 293 5.88 20.30 13.02
CA ILE A 293 4.55 19.78 12.69
C ILE A 293 4.18 18.61 13.61
N ASN A 294 5.09 17.68 13.83
CA ASN A 294 4.85 16.51 14.68
C ASN A 294 4.66 16.88 16.15
N GLU A 295 5.39 17.87 16.68
CA GLU A 295 5.17 18.39 18.02
C GLU A 295 3.74 18.91 18.20
N THR A 296 3.18 19.60 17.20
CA THR A 296 1.79 20.08 17.22
C THR A 296 0.78 18.93 17.26
N HIS A 297 1.09 17.78 16.68
CA HIS A 297 0.10 16.70 16.47
C HIS A 297 0.14 15.63 17.56
N LEU A 298 1.31 15.27 18.07
CA LEU A 298 1.49 14.05 18.87
C LEU A 298 0.82 14.13 20.24
N GLU A 299 0.96 15.26 20.95
CA GLU A 299 0.37 15.44 22.28
C GLU A 299 -1.16 15.47 22.23
N PRO A 300 -1.82 16.30 21.38
CA PRO A 300 -3.29 16.29 21.27
C PRO A 300 -3.87 14.93 20.86
N TRP A 301 -3.17 14.18 20.00
CA TRP A 301 -3.58 12.81 19.65
C TRP A 301 -3.50 11.87 20.84
N SER A 302 -2.41 11.92 21.60
CA SER A 302 -2.26 11.15 22.83
C SER A 302 -3.38 11.43 23.82
N ASP A 303 -3.77 12.71 23.98
CA ASP A 303 -4.85 13.10 24.87
C ASP A 303 -6.21 12.60 24.39
N LEU A 304 -6.48 12.66 23.09
CA LEU A 304 -7.69 12.07 22.51
C LEU A 304 -7.81 10.57 22.81
N LEU A 305 -6.70 9.83 22.70
CA LEU A 305 -6.69 8.39 23.02
C LEU A 305 -6.93 8.14 24.51
N LYS A 306 -6.32 8.94 25.41
CA LYS A 306 -6.52 8.85 26.86
C LYS A 306 -7.98 9.15 27.25
N GLU A 307 -8.55 10.24 26.74
CA GLU A 307 -9.95 10.64 26.97
C GLU A 307 -10.94 9.54 26.52
N ALA A 308 -10.60 8.84 25.43
CA ALA A 308 -11.40 7.73 24.93
C ALA A 308 -11.09 6.38 25.62
N ASN A 309 -10.20 6.34 26.64
CA ASN A 309 -9.73 5.12 27.31
C ASN A 309 -9.10 4.09 26.35
N ILE A 310 -8.50 4.54 25.26
CA ILE A 310 -7.78 3.68 24.28
C ILE A 310 -6.34 3.53 24.77
N LYS A 311 -6.00 2.34 25.27
CA LYS A 311 -4.66 2.06 25.83
C LYS A 311 -3.59 1.86 24.76
N THR A 312 -3.97 1.29 23.64
CA THR A 312 -3.05 0.99 22.52
C THR A 312 -3.75 1.26 21.19
N SER A 313 -3.06 1.92 20.28
CA SER A 313 -3.51 2.14 18.91
C SER A 313 -2.32 2.10 17.96
N PRO A 314 -2.41 1.47 16.80
CA PRO A 314 -1.38 1.53 15.77
C PRO A 314 -1.41 2.86 15.00
N LEU A 315 -2.41 3.69 15.24
CA LEU A 315 -2.63 4.95 14.54
C LEU A 315 -1.76 6.06 15.12
N THR A 316 -1.14 6.84 14.26
CA THR A 316 -0.28 7.96 14.66
C THR A 316 -0.46 9.13 13.68
N PRO A 317 -0.50 10.38 14.17
CA PRO A 317 -0.45 11.56 13.32
C PRO A 317 0.98 11.88 12.85
N TYR A 318 1.98 11.09 13.26
CA TYR A 318 3.37 11.32 12.89
C TYR A 318 3.54 11.33 11.37
N LEU A 319 4.13 12.40 10.87
CA LEU A 319 4.49 12.57 9.47
C LEU A 319 6.00 12.40 9.30
N ASP A 320 6.40 11.47 8.46
CA ASP A 320 7.81 11.32 8.10
C ASP A 320 8.23 12.40 7.09
N GLN A 321 9.48 12.86 7.19
CA GLN A 321 10.01 13.91 6.32
C GLN A 321 9.99 13.51 4.82
N GLU A 322 10.17 12.23 4.51
CA GLU A 322 10.09 11.74 3.12
C GLU A 322 8.67 11.89 2.56
N LEU A 323 7.62 11.71 3.40
CA LEU A 323 6.21 11.91 3.00
C LEU A 323 5.82 13.39 2.82
N CYS A 324 6.53 14.30 3.50
CA CYS A 324 6.26 15.74 3.43
C CYS A 324 6.94 16.44 2.25
N SER A 325 7.67 15.71 1.42
CA SER A 325 8.39 16.26 0.27
C SER A 325 7.45 16.78 -0.82
N ASN A 326 7.93 17.74 -1.65
CA ASN A 326 7.19 18.31 -2.77
C ASN A 326 7.31 17.41 -4.01
N ASN A 327 6.87 16.17 -3.91
CA ASN A 327 6.88 15.23 -5.02
C ASN A 327 5.46 14.81 -5.37
N ALA A 328 5.09 15.00 -6.63
CA ALA A 328 3.82 14.58 -7.14
C ALA A 328 3.79 13.05 -7.35
N VAL A 329 2.74 12.41 -6.89
CA VAL A 329 2.35 11.07 -7.31
C VAL A 329 1.31 11.24 -8.42
N SER A 330 1.74 11.18 -9.68
CA SER A 330 0.89 11.34 -10.85
C SER A 330 1.11 10.18 -11.80
N LEU A 331 0.12 9.27 -11.91
CA LEU A 331 0.21 8.02 -12.64
C LEU A 331 -0.91 7.86 -13.65
N ASN A 332 -0.57 7.27 -14.78
CA ASN A 332 -1.54 6.79 -15.75
C ASN A 332 -1.81 5.30 -15.50
N GLY A 333 -3.00 4.98 -14.99
CA GLY A 333 -3.44 3.61 -14.68
C GLY A 333 -4.24 2.94 -15.82
N THR A 334 -4.19 3.43 -17.05
CA THR A 334 -5.06 2.94 -18.14
C THR A 334 -4.54 1.71 -18.85
N LYS A 335 -3.24 1.41 -18.80
CA LYS A 335 -2.63 0.27 -19.51
C LYS A 335 -3.29 -1.06 -19.14
N ILE A 336 -3.52 -1.31 -17.85
CA ILE A 336 -4.19 -2.55 -17.42
C ILE A 336 -5.59 -2.67 -18.03
N CYS A 337 -6.33 -1.56 -18.14
CA CYS A 337 -7.66 -1.56 -18.74
C CYS A 337 -7.60 -1.90 -20.24
N THR A 338 -6.72 -1.23 -20.99
CA THR A 338 -6.62 -1.39 -22.45
C THR A 338 -6.00 -2.72 -22.86
N SER A 339 -5.09 -3.28 -22.07
CA SER A 339 -4.39 -4.52 -22.39
C SER A 339 -5.15 -5.76 -21.94
N THR A 340 -5.92 -5.69 -20.84
CA THR A 340 -6.51 -6.86 -20.19
C THR A 340 -8.04 -6.83 -20.11
N GLY A 341 -8.66 -5.67 -20.38
CA GLY A 341 -10.09 -5.47 -20.17
C GLY A 341 -10.49 -5.19 -18.72
N PHE A 342 -9.54 -4.91 -17.82
CA PHE A 342 -9.82 -4.53 -16.44
C PHE A 342 -10.62 -3.22 -16.36
N THR A 343 -11.49 -3.10 -15.36
CA THR A 343 -12.22 -1.86 -15.05
C THR A 343 -12.14 -1.55 -13.57
N TYR A 344 -11.89 -0.28 -13.22
CA TYR A 344 -11.91 0.18 -11.84
C TYR A 344 -13.36 0.29 -11.34
N GLU A 345 -13.65 -0.25 -10.16
CA GLU A 345 -14.94 -0.11 -9.49
C GLU A 345 -15.01 1.16 -8.63
N HIS A 346 -13.85 1.64 -8.17
CA HIS A 346 -13.70 2.88 -7.43
C HIS A 346 -12.93 3.90 -8.28
N PRO A 347 -13.58 4.54 -9.27
CA PRO A 347 -12.90 5.40 -10.24
C PRO A 347 -12.42 6.73 -9.65
N LYS A 348 -12.74 7.02 -8.40
CA LYS A 348 -12.32 8.24 -7.69
C LYS A 348 -12.32 8.07 -6.18
N LEU A 349 -11.48 8.84 -5.51
CA LEU A 349 -11.54 9.04 -4.07
C LEU A 349 -12.86 9.75 -3.70
N THR A 350 -13.54 9.27 -2.66
CA THR A 350 -14.77 9.88 -2.15
C THR A 350 -14.67 10.14 -0.65
N GLU A 351 -15.47 11.09 -0.17
CA GLU A 351 -15.62 11.34 1.27
C GLU A 351 -16.08 10.07 2.00
N GLN A 352 -17.03 9.32 1.41
CA GLN A 352 -17.54 8.10 2.03
C GLN A 352 -16.43 7.05 2.21
N SER A 353 -15.58 6.83 1.22
CA SER A 353 -14.48 5.87 1.34
C SER A 353 -13.43 6.25 2.41
N LEU A 354 -13.29 7.55 2.70
CA LEU A 354 -12.47 8.01 3.83
C LEU A 354 -13.18 7.82 5.17
N ARG A 355 -14.50 8.02 5.22
CA ARG A 355 -15.33 7.73 6.42
C ARG A 355 -15.32 6.24 6.74
N ASP A 356 -15.38 5.36 5.75
CA ASP A 356 -15.33 3.91 5.94
C ASP A 356 -14.03 3.48 6.64
N ILE A 357 -12.90 4.13 6.35
CA ILE A 357 -11.62 3.89 7.05
C ILE A 357 -11.73 4.28 8.53
N ILE A 358 -12.32 5.44 8.81
CA ILE A 358 -12.50 5.93 10.20
C ILE A 358 -13.47 5.03 10.97
N ASP A 359 -14.55 4.60 10.33
CA ASP A 359 -15.57 3.75 10.96
C ASP A 359 -15.02 2.35 11.27
N ASP A 360 -14.20 1.78 10.41
CA ASP A 360 -13.44 0.55 10.70
C ASP A 360 -12.55 0.71 11.95
N PHE A 361 -11.83 1.82 12.06
CA PHE A 361 -11.01 2.09 13.26
C PHE A 361 -11.84 2.29 14.54
N LYS A 362 -13.05 2.87 14.42
CA LYS A 362 -13.98 2.97 15.55
C LYS A 362 -14.51 1.61 15.99
N GLU A 363 -14.84 0.71 15.04
CA GLU A 363 -15.25 -0.67 15.33
C GLU A 363 -14.16 -1.46 16.02
N LEU A 364 -12.90 -1.27 15.60
CA LEU A 364 -11.73 -1.87 16.23
C LEU A 364 -11.40 -1.27 17.61
N GLY A 365 -12.05 -0.17 18.01
CA GLY A 365 -11.78 0.52 19.27
C GLY A 365 -10.41 1.19 19.35
N ILE A 366 -9.83 1.57 18.18
CA ILE A 366 -8.50 2.21 18.08
C ILE A 366 -8.56 3.67 17.63
N TRP A 367 -9.78 4.19 17.37
CA TRP A 367 -10.05 5.58 17.03
C TRP A 367 -10.88 6.25 18.13
N PRO A 368 -10.49 7.46 18.61
CA PRO A 368 -11.26 8.18 19.62
C PRO A 368 -12.63 8.55 19.04
N ARG A 369 -13.69 8.02 19.68
CA ARG A 369 -15.07 8.35 19.29
C ARG A 369 -15.30 9.84 19.48
N GLN A 370 -16.09 10.43 18.61
CA GLN A 370 -16.63 11.77 18.81
C GLN A 370 -17.88 11.62 19.69
N ASP A 371 -17.93 12.42 20.73
CA ASP A 371 -19.22 12.75 21.34
C ASP A 371 -19.87 13.88 20.52
#